data_4f53b6b39b2895a7547c370053ce7b7d
#
_entry.id   4f53b6b39b2895a7547c370053ce7b7d
#
_cell.length_a   1.000
_cell.length_b   1.000
_cell.length_c   1.000
_cell.angle_alpha   90.00
_cell.angle_beta   90.00
_cell.angle_gamma   90.00
#
_symmetry.space_group_name_H-M   'P 1'
#
loop_
_entity.id
_entity.type
_entity.pdbx_description
1 polymer ?
#
loop_
_entity_poly.entity_id
_entity_poly.type
_entity_poly.pdbx_seq_one_letter_code
_entity_poly.pdbx_strand_id
1 'polypeptide(L)'
;MRKEFYTGHLFDVYRYFGAHKEGENFIFRVFAPSAKGVCVFGEFSNWTEIPMYQEGQSGVYVSEPIPAKTGQMYKYCIYTANGGRVEHCDPYGFQMELRPGDCSILTDLYSYKFKDEKWMKNRTVGFDSPVNIYEIHAGSWRKKGEGKTDWYTYIELAKLLIPYVKKNHYTHIEMMPLSEHPFDG
;
A
#
# COMPACT_ATOMS: atom_id res chain seq x y z
N MET A 1 -5.98 18.84 9.58
CA MET A 1 -6.39 17.43 9.88
C MET A 1 -7.71 17.39 10.63
N ARG A 2 -8.62 16.42 10.33
CA ARG A 2 -9.94 16.31 10.99
C ARG A 2 -9.81 15.85 12.45
N LYS A 3 -10.71 16.33 13.32
CA LYS A 3 -10.71 16.00 14.77
C LYS A 3 -10.82 14.49 15.02
N GLU A 4 -11.55 13.79 14.17
CA GLU A 4 -11.79 12.35 14.23
C GLU A 4 -10.50 11.52 14.16
N PHE A 5 -9.45 12.04 13.52
CA PHE A 5 -8.13 11.40 13.50
C PHE A 5 -7.55 11.30 14.92
N TYR A 6 -7.55 12.41 15.66
CA TYR A 6 -6.97 12.45 17.02
C TYR A 6 -7.78 11.68 18.05
N THR A 7 -9.03 11.39 17.75
CA THR A 7 -9.92 10.58 18.63
C THR A 7 -10.00 9.12 18.20
N GLY A 8 -9.27 8.71 17.16
CA GLY A 8 -9.27 7.33 16.68
C GLY A 8 -10.54 6.90 15.93
N HIS A 9 -11.34 7.86 15.43
CA HIS A 9 -12.60 7.60 14.72
C HIS A 9 -12.52 7.83 13.21
N LEU A 10 -11.31 8.02 12.66
CA LEU A 10 -11.09 8.21 11.23
C LEU A 10 -10.49 6.93 10.62
N PHE A 11 -11.30 6.12 9.95
CA PHE A 11 -10.89 4.81 9.42
C PHE A 11 -10.38 4.86 7.96
N ASP A 12 -10.59 5.97 7.26
CA ASP A 12 -10.14 6.17 5.88
C ASP A 12 -8.92 7.10 5.77
N VAL A 13 -8.14 7.18 6.82
CA VAL A 13 -6.99 8.10 6.96
C VAL A 13 -5.90 7.87 5.92
N TYR A 14 -5.80 6.68 5.35
CA TYR A 14 -4.91 6.35 4.23
C TYR A 14 -5.19 7.16 2.96
N ARG A 15 -6.38 7.76 2.84
CA ARG A 15 -6.72 8.68 1.75
C ARG A 15 -6.08 10.05 1.90
N TYR A 16 -5.55 10.33 3.07
CA TYR A 16 -4.89 11.58 3.38
C TYR A 16 -3.40 11.41 3.59
N PHE A 17 -2.97 10.45 4.43
CA PHE A 17 -1.56 10.15 4.67
C PHE A 17 -0.98 9.28 3.55
N GLY A 18 0.35 9.35 3.46
CA GLY A 18 1.10 8.69 2.41
C GLY A 18 1.44 9.61 1.25
N ALA A 19 1.94 9.01 0.18
CA ALA A 19 2.23 9.71 -1.07
C ALA A 19 1.04 9.61 -2.03
N HIS A 20 0.41 10.73 -2.34
CA HIS A 20 -0.75 10.78 -3.22
C HIS A 20 -0.43 11.54 -4.51
N LYS A 21 -0.80 10.94 -5.63
CA LYS A 21 -0.61 11.53 -6.94
C LYS A 21 -1.66 12.62 -7.21
N GLU A 22 -1.18 13.80 -7.63
CA GLU A 22 -1.99 14.94 -8.06
C GLU A 22 -1.46 15.48 -9.39
N GLY A 23 -2.10 15.09 -10.49
CA GLY A 23 -1.61 15.38 -11.84
C GLY A 23 -0.26 14.69 -12.11
N GLU A 24 0.76 15.49 -12.45
CA GLU A 24 2.14 15.01 -12.68
C GLU A 24 3.01 15.03 -11.40
N ASN A 25 2.42 15.41 -10.26
CA ASN A 25 3.13 15.55 -9.00
C ASN A 25 2.66 14.53 -7.98
N PHE A 26 3.45 14.37 -6.92
CA PHE A 26 3.03 13.69 -5.69
C PHE A 26 3.08 14.67 -4.52
N ILE A 27 2.12 14.52 -3.60
CA ILE A 27 2.09 15.20 -2.31
C ILE A 27 2.28 14.15 -1.21
N PHE A 28 3.20 14.41 -0.33
CA PHE A 28 3.57 13.52 0.78
C PHE A 28 3.02 14.06 2.08
N ARG A 29 2.40 13.19 2.90
CA ARG A 29 1.86 13.56 4.20
C ARG A 29 2.17 12.50 5.23
N VAL A 30 2.75 12.92 6.35
CA VAL A 30 3.11 12.01 7.46
C VAL A 30 2.78 12.64 8.81
N PHE A 31 2.36 11.83 9.77
CA PHE A 31 2.11 12.25 11.14
C PHE A 31 3.37 12.02 11.99
N ALA A 32 4.00 13.09 12.44
CA ALA A 32 5.22 13.06 13.24
C ALA A 32 5.19 14.16 14.32
N PRO A 33 4.26 14.07 15.30
CA PRO A 33 3.97 15.16 16.23
C PRO A 33 5.14 15.56 17.12
N SER A 34 6.09 14.65 17.36
CA SER A 34 7.28 14.90 18.19
C SER A 34 8.51 15.29 17.38
N ALA A 35 8.40 15.41 16.05
CA ALA A 35 9.51 15.82 15.20
C ALA A 35 9.76 17.33 15.29
N LYS A 36 11.02 17.73 15.21
CA LYS A 36 11.43 19.14 14.98
C LYS A 36 11.34 19.54 13.52
N GLY A 37 11.44 18.56 12.62
CA GLY A 37 11.36 18.75 11.18
C GLY A 37 11.24 17.40 10.48
N VAL A 38 10.66 17.41 9.31
CA VAL A 38 10.54 16.24 8.43
C VAL A 38 10.94 16.64 7.03
N CYS A 39 11.68 15.76 6.36
CA CYS A 39 11.98 15.88 4.94
C CYS A 39 11.50 14.59 4.24
N VAL A 40 11.18 14.72 2.96
CA VAL A 40 11.02 13.59 2.05
C VAL A 40 12.19 13.58 1.07
N PHE A 41 12.68 12.41 0.70
CA PHE A 41 13.74 12.24 -0.27
C PHE A 41 13.60 10.92 -1.01
N GLY A 42 14.10 10.88 -2.24
CA GLY A 42 13.97 9.70 -3.07
C GLY A 42 14.60 9.89 -4.44
N GLU A 43 14.32 8.97 -5.35
CA GLU A 43 14.86 9.03 -6.72
C GLU A 43 14.46 10.31 -7.47
N PHE A 44 13.28 10.86 -7.19
CA PHE A 44 12.80 12.10 -7.79
C PHE A 44 13.62 13.33 -7.40
N SER A 45 14.38 13.28 -6.30
CA SER A 45 15.24 14.35 -5.80
C SER A 45 16.74 14.00 -5.86
N ASN A 46 17.10 12.91 -6.56
CA ASN A 46 18.44 12.32 -6.48
C ASN A 46 18.89 12.08 -5.03
N TRP A 47 17.96 11.62 -4.20
CA TRP A 47 18.14 11.36 -2.77
C TRP A 47 18.55 12.60 -1.94
N THR A 48 18.26 13.80 -2.46
CA THR A 48 18.40 15.07 -1.72
C THR A 48 17.13 15.32 -0.93
N GLU A 49 17.29 15.73 0.32
CA GLU A 49 16.17 16.02 1.22
C GLU A 49 15.38 17.25 0.75
N ILE A 50 14.07 17.09 0.65
CA ILE A 50 13.11 18.16 0.39
C ILE A 50 12.37 18.43 1.70
N PRO A 51 12.50 19.62 2.31
CA PRO A 51 11.81 19.92 3.55
C PRO A 51 10.29 19.89 3.40
N MET A 52 9.62 19.40 4.44
CA MET A 52 8.17 19.43 4.57
C MET A 52 7.76 20.45 5.62
N TYR A 53 6.60 21.04 5.45
CA TYR A 53 6.07 22.02 6.42
C TYR A 53 5.02 21.37 7.31
N GLN A 54 4.98 21.83 8.56
CA GLN A 54 3.97 21.37 9.51
C GLN A 54 2.64 22.08 9.26
N GLU A 55 1.56 21.31 9.13
CA GLU A 55 0.21 21.86 8.97
C GLU A 55 -0.31 22.40 10.31
N GLY A 56 -0.06 23.68 10.58
CA GLY A 56 -0.38 24.31 11.86
C GLY A 56 0.32 23.62 13.03
N GLN A 57 -0.43 23.31 14.09
CA GLN A 57 0.06 22.56 15.27
C GLN A 57 -0.46 21.12 15.28
N SER A 58 -0.77 20.59 14.11
CA SER A 58 -1.42 19.27 13.97
C SER A 58 -0.49 18.09 14.19
N GLY A 59 0.81 18.29 14.12
CA GLY A 59 1.81 17.20 14.07
C GLY A 59 1.87 16.52 12.71
N VAL A 60 1.15 17.01 11.71
CA VAL A 60 1.17 16.52 10.33
C VAL A 60 2.15 17.35 9.52
N TYR A 61 3.05 16.69 8.82
CA TYR A 61 3.96 17.29 7.87
C TYR A 61 3.51 17.01 6.44
N VAL A 62 3.55 18.03 5.59
CA VAL A 62 3.09 18.01 4.20
C VAL A 62 4.19 18.58 3.30
N SER A 63 4.40 17.98 2.14
CA SER A 63 5.29 18.54 1.11
C SER A 63 4.53 19.53 0.22
N GLU A 64 5.26 20.42 -0.43
CA GLU A 64 4.78 21.01 -1.69
C GLU A 64 4.57 19.91 -2.73
N PRO A 65 3.82 20.17 -3.82
CA PRO A 65 3.72 19.25 -4.92
C PRO A 65 5.09 18.98 -5.56
N ILE A 66 5.54 17.73 -5.55
CA ILE A 66 6.85 17.33 -6.06
C ILE A 66 6.67 16.58 -7.38
N PRO A 67 7.32 17.01 -8.47
CA PRO A 67 7.35 16.25 -9.72
C PRO A 67 8.00 14.87 -9.50
N ALA A 68 7.23 13.81 -9.67
CA ALA A 68 7.69 12.44 -9.46
C ALA A 68 6.86 11.45 -10.28
N LYS A 69 7.39 10.24 -10.44
CA LYS A 69 6.76 9.18 -11.23
C LYS A 69 6.43 7.96 -10.37
N THR A 70 5.32 7.32 -10.68
CA THR A 70 4.99 6.00 -10.13
C THR A 70 6.15 5.03 -10.33
N GLY A 71 6.45 4.24 -9.32
CA GLY A 71 7.57 3.29 -9.30
C GLY A 71 8.86 3.84 -8.68
N GLN A 72 9.00 5.14 -8.48
CA GLN A 72 10.16 5.72 -7.80
C GLN A 72 10.16 5.43 -6.30
N MET A 73 11.35 5.18 -5.77
CA MET A 73 11.57 4.90 -4.34
C MET A 73 11.71 6.18 -3.53
N TYR A 74 11.26 6.14 -2.28
CA TYR A 74 11.38 7.26 -1.35
C TYR A 74 11.39 6.83 0.12
N LYS A 75 11.85 7.74 0.98
CA LYS A 75 11.80 7.68 2.45
C LYS A 75 11.46 9.02 3.05
N TYR A 76 11.15 9.02 4.33
CA TYR A 76 11.13 10.20 5.17
C TYR A 76 12.40 10.28 6.02
N CYS A 77 12.91 11.49 6.19
CA CYS A 77 13.91 11.83 7.17
C CYS A 77 13.24 12.63 8.30
N ILE A 78 13.35 12.14 9.53
CA ILE A 78 12.76 12.74 10.73
C ILE A 78 13.89 13.33 11.57
N TYR A 79 13.83 14.62 11.82
CA TYR A 79 14.68 15.32 12.79
C TYR A 79 14.02 15.28 14.16
N THR A 80 14.58 14.52 15.08
CA THR A 80 13.99 14.27 16.40
C THR A 80 14.17 15.46 17.34
N ALA A 81 13.34 15.50 18.40
CA ALA A 81 13.44 16.54 19.45
C ALA A 81 14.82 16.60 20.10
N ASN A 82 15.55 15.49 20.16
CA ASN A 82 16.87 15.38 20.79
C ASN A 82 18.03 15.67 19.81
N GLY A 83 17.74 16.17 18.61
CA GLY A 83 18.76 16.53 17.61
C GLY A 83 19.25 15.34 16.76
N GLY A 84 18.68 14.17 16.92
CA GLY A 84 18.96 13.00 16.06
C GLY A 84 18.29 13.12 14.70
N ARG A 85 18.82 12.36 13.71
CA ARG A 85 18.26 12.18 12.37
C ARG A 85 17.99 10.69 12.16
N VAL A 86 16.78 10.35 11.80
CA VAL A 86 16.39 8.96 11.51
C VAL A 86 15.64 8.89 10.17
N GLU A 87 15.85 7.80 9.46
CA GLU A 87 15.17 7.53 8.18
C GLU A 87 14.13 6.45 8.37
N HIS A 88 12.97 6.64 7.77
CA HIS A 88 11.88 5.68 7.80
C HIS A 88 11.20 5.55 6.45
N CYS A 89 10.71 4.34 6.15
CA CYS A 89 9.70 4.17 5.11
C CYS A 89 8.41 4.90 5.50
N ASP A 90 7.53 5.07 4.55
CA ASP A 90 6.23 5.69 4.78
C ASP A 90 5.32 4.73 5.57
N PRO A 91 4.81 5.11 6.75
CA PRO A 91 3.85 4.29 7.49
C PRO A 91 2.54 4.01 6.73
N TYR A 92 2.24 4.86 5.74
CA TYR A 92 1.10 4.71 4.83
C TYR A 92 1.56 4.41 3.40
N GLY A 93 2.75 3.82 3.23
CA GLY A 93 3.26 3.40 1.93
C GLY A 93 2.37 2.30 1.33
N PHE A 94 1.94 2.48 0.08
CA PHE A 94 1.07 1.55 -0.62
C PHE A 94 1.83 0.41 -1.30
N GLN A 95 3.13 0.57 -1.47
CA GLN A 95 4.03 -0.43 -2.00
C GLN A 95 5.41 -0.25 -1.38
N MET A 96 6.05 -1.37 -1.08
CA MET A 96 7.36 -1.39 -0.45
C MET A 96 8.39 -2.06 -1.35
N GLU A 97 9.65 -1.67 -1.17
CA GLU A 97 10.79 -2.33 -1.78
C GLU A 97 10.94 -3.76 -1.25
N LEU A 98 11.37 -4.69 -2.10
CA LEU A 98 11.69 -6.04 -1.65
C LEU A 98 12.97 -6.03 -0.80
N ARG A 99 12.96 -6.84 0.26
CA ARG A 99 14.13 -7.00 1.12
C ARG A 99 15.38 -7.44 0.35
N PRO A 100 16.55 -6.94 0.73
CA PRO A 100 16.87 -6.17 1.95
C PRO A 100 16.56 -4.68 1.88
N GLY A 101 15.96 -4.19 0.80
CA GLY A 101 15.53 -2.81 0.70
C GLY A 101 14.43 -2.46 1.71
N ASP A 102 14.30 -1.18 2.01
CA ASP A 102 13.37 -0.65 3.02
C ASP A 102 12.70 0.66 2.59
N CYS A 103 12.73 0.96 1.30
CA CYS A 103 12.07 2.14 0.75
C CYS A 103 10.59 1.90 0.50
N SER A 104 9.80 2.97 0.60
CA SER A 104 8.46 3.01 0.04
C SER A 104 8.53 3.31 -1.46
N ILE A 105 7.54 2.85 -2.23
CA ILE A 105 7.46 3.03 -3.67
C ILE A 105 6.22 3.84 -4.01
N LEU A 106 6.39 4.88 -4.84
CA LEU A 106 5.29 5.72 -5.32
C LEU A 106 4.29 4.90 -6.14
N THR A 107 3.04 4.91 -5.73
CA THR A 107 1.99 4.12 -6.35
C THR A 107 0.79 4.99 -6.69
N ASP A 108 0.24 4.83 -7.89
CA ASP A 108 -1.02 5.43 -8.28
C ASP A 108 -2.17 4.46 -7.97
N LEU A 109 -2.84 4.67 -6.85
CA LEU A 109 -3.95 3.82 -6.40
C LEU A 109 -5.16 3.82 -7.34
N TYR A 110 -5.29 4.84 -8.18
CA TYR A 110 -6.43 5.04 -9.06
C TYR A 110 -6.16 4.67 -10.52
N SER A 111 -4.95 4.14 -10.81
CA SER A 111 -4.56 3.73 -12.16
C SER A 111 -5.34 2.51 -12.65
N TYR A 112 -5.68 1.59 -11.75
CA TYR A 112 -6.45 0.39 -12.10
C TYR A 112 -7.95 0.69 -12.14
N LYS A 113 -8.58 0.34 -13.25
CA LYS A 113 -10.03 0.43 -13.42
C LYS A 113 -10.63 -0.97 -13.46
N PHE A 114 -11.50 -1.25 -12.51
CA PHE A 114 -12.26 -2.50 -12.47
C PHE A 114 -13.19 -2.58 -13.69
N LYS A 115 -13.41 -3.78 -14.20
CA LYS A 115 -14.32 -4.08 -15.31
C LYS A 115 -15.36 -5.11 -14.87
N ASP A 116 -15.91 -4.90 -13.68
CA ASP A 116 -16.78 -5.84 -12.96
C ASP A 116 -18.20 -5.29 -12.73
N GLU A 117 -18.59 -4.19 -13.37
CA GLU A 117 -19.90 -3.54 -13.18
C GLU A 117 -21.06 -4.52 -13.43
N LYS A 118 -20.92 -5.38 -14.45
CA LYS A 118 -21.95 -6.40 -14.76
C LYS A 118 -22.09 -7.41 -13.63
N TRP A 119 -20.97 -7.85 -13.04
CA TRP A 119 -20.96 -8.77 -11.92
C TRP A 119 -21.52 -8.09 -10.66
N MET A 120 -21.06 -6.88 -10.36
CA MET A 120 -21.52 -6.10 -9.21
C MET A 120 -23.02 -5.85 -9.24
N LYS A 121 -23.58 -5.59 -10.42
CA LYS A 121 -25.02 -5.36 -10.62
C LYS A 121 -25.84 -6.64 -10.43
N ASN A 122 -25.29 -7.80 -10.82
CA ASN A 122 -26.01 -9.06 -10.87
C ASN A 122 -25.69 -10.01 -9.70
N ARG A 123 -24.75 -9.64 -8.82
CA ARG A 123 -24.44 -10.47 -7.65
C ARG A 123 -25.66 -10.55 -6.73
N THR A 124 -26.00 -11.76 -6.34
CA THR A 124 -27.04 -12.02 -5.34
C THR A 124 -26.42 -11.97 -3.93
N VAL A 125 -27.14 -11.41 -2.98
CA VAL A 125 -26.75 -11.31 -1.56
C VAL A 125 -27.66 -12.23 -0.71
N GLY A 126 -28.20 -13.29 -1.32
CA GLY A 126 -29.09 -14.24 -0.63
C GLY A 126 -28.31 -15.27 0.19
N PHE A 127 -28.75 -15.51 1.42
CA PHE A 127 -28.20 -16.55 2.28
C PHE A 127 -28.76 -17.95 1.98
N ASP A 128 -29.69 -18.07 1.03
CA ASP A 128 -30.37 -19.31 0.71
C ASP A 128 -29.67 -20.16 -0.38
N SER A 129 -28.56 -19.66 -0.92
CA SER A 129 -27.79 -20.37 -1.93
C SER A 129 -26.71 -21.22 -1.29
N PRO A 130 -26.45 -22.46 -1.80
CA PRO A 130 -25.35 -23.28 -1.33
C PRO A 130 -24.01 -22.55 -1.46
N VAL A 131 -23.18 -22.66 -0.45
CA VAL A 131 -21.84 -22.07 -0.40
C VAL A 131 -20.81 -23.20 -0.36
N ASN A 132 -19.82 -23.13 -1.26
CA ASN A 132 -18.66 -24.01 -1.30
C ASN A 132 -17.41 -23.13 -1.40
N ILE A 133 -16.66 -23.05 -0.30
CA ILE A 133 -15.52 -22.15 -0.15
C ILE A 133 -14.23 -22.91 -0.39
N TYR A 134 -13.34 -22.35 -1.19
CA TYR A 134 -11.98 -22.84 -1.37
C TYR A 134 -10.99 -21.88 -0.70
N GLU A 135 -10.44 -22.31 0.43
CA GLU A 135 -9.40 -21.58 1.13
C GLU A 135 -8.04 -21.83 0.49
N ILE A 136 -7.23 -20.77 0.34
CA ILE A 136 -5.95 -20.87 -0.34
C ILE A 136 -4.90 -19.92 0.30
N HIS A 137 -3.69 -20.45 0.47
CA HIS A 137 -2.48 -19.64 0.72
C HIS A 137 -1.76 -19.41 -0.60
N ALA A 138 -1.69 -18.15 -1.06
CA ALA A 138 -1.20 -17.78 -2.38
C ALA A 138 0.25 -18.24 -2.66
N GLY A 139 1.11 -18.16 -1.66
CA GLY A 139 2.54 -18.49 -1.80
C GLY A 139 2.84 -19.99 -1.84
N SER A 140 1.96 -20.85 -1.33
CA SER A 140 2.20 -22.30 -1.22
C SER A 140 1.27 -23.16 -2.06
N TRP A 141 0.17 -22.61 -2.61
CA TRP A 141 -0.80 -23.39 -3.39
C TRP A 141 -0.16 -24.05 -4.61
N ARG A 142 0.61 -23.28 -5.37
CA ARG A 142 1.46 -23.76 -6.47
C ARG A 142 2.68 -22.85 -6.61
N LYS A 143 3.79 -23.42 -7.06
CA LYS A 143 5.02 -22.71 -7.36
C LYS A 143 5.43 -22.93 -8.82
N LYS A 144 6.24 -22.03 -9.37
CA LYS A 144 6.84 -22.17 -10.70
C LYS A 144 7.97 -23.22 -10.72
N GLY A 145 8.62 -23.40 -9.57
CA GLY A 145 9.75 -24.29 -9.37
C GLY A 145 9.95 -24.59 -7.88
N GLU A 146 11.09 -25.15 -7.52
CA GLU A 146 11.42 -25.57 -6.14
C GLU A 146 12.17 -24.50 -5.36
N GLY A 147 12.52 -23.37 -5.98
CA GLY A 147 13.22 -22.26 -5.35
C GLY A 147 12.37 -21.55 -4.30
N LYS A 148 13.05 -20.90 -3.35
CA LYS A 148 12.38 -20.14 -2.27
C LYS A 148 11.56 -18.95 -2.79
N THR A 149 11.92 -18.42 -3.95
CA THR A 149 11.30 -17.23 -4.57
C THR A 149 10.49 -17.54 -5.83
N ASP A 150 10.22 -18.82 -6.11
CA ASP A 150 9.52 -19.27 -7.32
C ASP A 150 7.99 -19.15 -7.18
N TRP A 151 7.53 -18.04 -6.64
CA TRP A 151 6.10 -17.75 -6.54
C TRP A 151 5.53 -17.25 -7.86
N TYR A 152 4.24 -17.48 -8.03
CA TYR A 152 3.48 -16.80 -9.07
C TYR A 152 3.17 -15.35 -8.65
N THR A 153 3.23 -14.43 -9.60
CA THR A 153 2.60 -13.13 -9.40
C THR A 153 1.09 -13.29 -9.21
N TYR A 154 0.41 -12.33 -8.60
CA TYR A 154 -1.05 -12.42 -8.41
C TYR A 154 -1.82 -12.57 -9.72
N ILE A 155 -1.34 -11.94 -10.81
CA ILE A 155 -1.95 -12.09 -12.14
C ILE A 155 -1.77 -13.51 -12.69
N GLU A 156 -0.60 -14.11 -12.53
CA GLU A 156 -0.34 -15.48 -12.96
C GLU A 156 -1.14 -16.47 -12.11
N LEU A 157 -1.16 -16.24 -10.77
CA LEU A 157 -1.95 -17.05 -9.85
C LEU A 157 -3.43 -17.04 -10.25
N ALA A 158 -4.00 -15.88 -10.53
CA ALA A 158 -5.38 -15.74 -10.95
C ALA A 158 -5.69 -16.55 -12.23
N LYS A 159 -4.77 -16.56 -13.21
CA LYS A 159 -4.92 -17.34 -14.45
C LYS A 159 -4.97 -18.86 -14.20
N LEU A 160 -4.36 -19.34 -13.13
CA LEU A 160 -4.36 -20.76 -12.75
C LEU A 160 -5.52 -21.09 -11.81
N LEU A 161 -5.78 -20.23 -10.84
CA LEU A 161 -6.75 -20.45 -9.79
C LEU A 161 -8.20 -20.38 -10.30
N ILE A 162 -8.52 -19.37 -11.12
CA ILE A 162 -9.89 -19.16 -11.61
C ILE A 162 -10.42 -20.38 -12.40
N PRO A 163 -9.68 -20.95 -13.37
CA PRO A 163 -10.14 -22.18 -14.02
C PRO A 163 -10.26 -23.37 -13.07
N TYR A 164 -9.36 -23.49 -12.12
CA TYR A 164 -9.38 -24.60 -11.14
C TYR A 164 -10.64 -24.56 -10.27
N VAL A 165 -10.95 -23.42 -9.65
CA VAL A 165 -12.11 -23.28 -8.77
C VAL A 165 -13.42 -23.43 -9.53
N LYS A 166 -13.51 -22.92 -10.77
CA LYS A 166 -14.67 -23.09 -11.65
C LYS A 166 -14.89 -24.54 -12.02
N LYS A 167 -13.83 -25.27 -12.40
CA LYS A 167 -13.90 -26.70 -12.74
C LYS A 167 -14.39 -27.55 -11.57
N ASN A 168 -14.04 -27.17 -10.35
CA ASN A 168 -14.41 -27.90 -9.14
C ASN A 168 -15.69 -27.36 -8.46
N HIS A 169 -16.41 -26.46 -9.13
CA HIS A 169 -17.69 -25.90 -8.66
C HIS A 169 -17.63 -25.18 -7.31
N TYR A 170 -16.49 -24.57 -6.98
CA TYR A 170 -16.41 -23.68 -5.83
C TYR A 170 -17.15 -22.37 -6.11
N THR A 171 -17.87 -21.88 -5.12
CA THR A 171 -18.65 -20.63 -5.22
C THR A 171 -17.87 -19.42 -4.72
N HIS A 172 -16.97 -19.63 -3.77
CA HIS A 172 -16.16 -18.60 -3.12
C HIS A 172 -14.70 -19.04 -3.02
N ILE A 173 -13.83 -18.05 -2.98
CA ILE A 173 -12.41 -18.24 -2.67
C ILE A 173 -12.14 -17.44 -1.40
N GLU A 174 -11.56 -18.09 -0.39
CA GLU A 174 -11.02 -17.46 0.80
C GLU A 174 -9.51 -17.40 0.65
N MET A 175 -8.97 -16.17 0.58
CA MET A 175 -7.54 -15.95 0.49
C MET A 175 -6.98 -15.75 1.89
N MET A 176 -6.05 -16.60 2.32
CA MET A 176 -5.23 -16.31 3.50
C MET A 176 -4.55 -14.95 3.31
N PRO A 177 -4.18 -14.23 4.38
CA PRO A 177 -3.76 -12.83 4.29
C PRO A 177 -2.77 -12.55 3.16
N LEU A 178 -3.13 -11.59 2.31
CA LEU A 178 -2.30 -11.12 1.18
C LEU A 178 -1.58 -9.82 1.50
N SER A 179 -1.83 -9.25 2.69
CA SER A 179 -1.19 -8.01 3.13
C SER A 179 0.31 -8.21 3.24
N GLU A 180 1.06 -7.25 2.75
CA GLU A 180 2.50 -7.25 2.90
C GLU A 180 2.90 -7.22 4.37
N HIS A 181 3.91 -7.97 4.73
CA HIS A 181 4.43 -8.08 6.09
C HIS A 181 5.96 -8.30 6.07
N PRO A 182 6.68 -7.84 7.08
CA PRO A 182 8.15 -7.87 7.07
C PRO A 182 8.75 -9.25 7.30
N PHE A 183 7.98 -10.22 7.76
CA PHE A 183 8.44 -11.57 8.06
C PHE A 183 7.79 -12.59 7.12
N ASP A 184 8.62 -13.41 6.45
CA ASP A 184 8.21 -14.39 5.45
C ASP A 184 8.67 -15.83 5.78
N GLY A 185 9.07 -16.06 7.00
CA GLY A 185 9.51 -17.35 7.53
C GLY A 185 8.42 -18.14 8.22
#